data_a00c0860bb7912a7bc4a5d1494cc11ff
#
_entry.id   a00c0860bb7912a7bc4a5d1494cc11ff
#
_cell.length_a   1.000
_cell.length_b   1.000
_cell.length_c   1.000
_cell.angle_alpha   90.00
_cell.angle_beta   90.00
_cell.angle_gamma   90.00
#
_symmetry.space_group_name_H-M   'P 1'
#
loop_
_entity.id
_entity.type
_entity.pdbx_description
1 polymer ?
#
loop_
_entity_poly.entity_id
_entity_poly.type
_entity_poly.pdbx_seq_one_letter_code
_entity_poly.pdbx_strand_id
1 'polypeptide(L)'
;LQSLRTVDVLEESYAEFNGLNLLHETREGILKHCSHKNAEGLGEIGRRFLEGRQPSLEAQLANLADEIAYNNHDVDDGLRSGLITLEQLDEVPIFAAQRREVEARWPGLAGRKLINETVRRMIHLMVIDLIEQTRANIAAEGVETLADVHAAPRLVGYSDVLLPRLRELKVFLRDKLYRHYQ
;
A
#
# COMPACT_ATOMS: atom_id res chain seq x y z
N LEU A 1 -3.77 -18.00 3.68
CA LEU A 1 -4.81 -19.06 3.65
C LEU A 1 -6.00 -18.73 4.54
N GLN A 2 -5.77 -18.25 5.76
CA GLN A 2 -6.85 -17.94 6.70
C GLN A 2 -7.80 -16.87 6.16
N SER A 3 -7.29 -15.81 5.55
CA SER A 3 -8.11 -14.75 4.93
C SER A 3 -9.07 -15.32 3.87
N LEU A 4 -8.57 -16.24 3.04
CA LEU A 4 -9.40 -16.89 2.03
C LEU A 4 -10.48 -17.77 2.68
N ARG A 5 -10.09 -18.56 3.70
CA ARG A 5 -11.05 -19.37 4.46
C ARG A 5 -12.13 -18.51 5.11
N THR A 6 -11.76 -17.35 5.63
CA THR A 6 -12.73 -16.41 6.23
C THR A 6 -13.79 -16.02 5.19
N VAL A 7 -13.37 -15.49 4.04
CA VAL A 7 -14.32 -14.99 3.03
C VAL A 7 -15.03 -16.09 2.23
N ASP A 8 -14.46 -17.29 2.13
CA ASP A 8 -15.07 -18.40 1.40
C ASP A 8 -16.02 -19.25 2.26
N VAL A 9 -15.80 -19.31 3.59
CA VAL A 9 -16.47 -20.30 4.44
C VAL A 9 -17.00 -19.73 5.76
N LEU A 10 -16.21 -18.87 6.44
CA LEU A 10 -16.52 -18.48 7.83
C LEU A 10 -17.45 -17.26 7.95
N GLU A 11 -17.56 -16.46 6.90
CA GLU A 11 -18.53 -15.35 6.88
C GLU A 11 -19.96 -15.92 6.74
N GLU A 12 -20.85 -15.46 7.62
CA GLU A 12 -22.26 -15.91 7.68
C GLU A 12 -23.20 -14.76 7.31
N SER A 13 -22.89 -14.03 6.23
CA SER A 13 -23.66 -12.86 5.81
C SER A 13 -24.94 -13.20 5.04
N TYR A 14 -25.04 -14.42 4.48
CA TYR A 14 -26.13 -14.83 3.61
C TYR A 14 -26.75 -16.14 4.07
N ALA A 15 -28.11 -16.21 4.04
CA ALA A 15 -28.82 -17.40 4.47
C ALA A 15 -28.67 -18.61 3.52
N GLU A 16 -28.37 -18.35 2.26
CA GLU A 16 -28.37 -19.34 1.17
C GLU A 16 -27.05 -20.08 1.01
N PHE A 17 -25.95 -19.47 1.46
CA PHE A 17 -24.59 -20.01 1.32
C PHE A 17 -23.63 -19.47 2.39
N ASN A 18 -22.59 -20.22 2.64
CA ASN A 18 -21.47 -19.81 3.50
C ASN A 18 -20.51 -18.91 2.74
N GLY A 19 -19.82 -18.02 3.46
CA GLY A 19 -18.88 -17.09 2.87
C GLY A 19 -19.55 -15.92 2.15
N LEU A 20 -18.76 -15.20 1.35
CA LEU A 20 -19.19 -13.96 0.67
C LEU A 20 -19.48 -14.16 -0.82
N ASN A 21 -19.31 -15.37 -1.37
CA ASN A 21 -19.50 -15.68 -2.79
C ASN A 21 -18.75 -14.69 -3.73
N LEU A 22 -17.47 -14.45 -3.43
CA LEU A 22 -16.64 -13.50 -4.17
C LEU A 22 -16.22 -14.06 -5.52
N LEU A 23 -16.02 -13.15 -6.49
CA LEU A 23 -15.44 -13.48 -7.79
C LEU A 23 -14.01 -14.01 -7.62
N HIS A 24 -13.57 -14.80 -8.61
CA HIS A 24 -12.23 -15.39 -8.65
C HIS A 24 -11.13 -14.35 -8.45
N GLU A 25 -11.19 -13.25 -9.18
CA GLU A 25 -10.20 -12.16 -9.18
C GLU A 25 -10.12 -11.47 -7.80
N THR A 26 -11.26 -11.31 -7.12
CA THR A 26 -11.30 -10.76 -5.76
C THR A 26 -10.63 -11.70 -4.76
N ARG A 27 -10.94 -13.00 -4.84
CA ARG A 27 -10.35 -14.04 -3.99
C ARG A 27 -8.83 -14.15 -4.22
N GLU A 28 -8.41 -14.07 -5.48
CA GLU A 28 -7.01 -14.02 -5.87
C GLU A 28 -6.29 -12.80 -5.29
N GLY A 29 -6.95 -11.63 -5.30
CA GLY A 29 -6.43 -10.39 -4.72
C GLY A 29 -6.27 -10.43 -3.20
N ILE A 30 -7.20 -11.10 -2.49
CA ILE A 30 -7.12 -11.32 -1.04
C ILE A 30 -5.91 -12.19 -0.67
N LEU A 31 -5.54 -13.13 -1.54
CA LEU A 31 -4.39 -13.99 -1.33
C LEU A 31 -3.09 -13.29 -1.77
N LYS A 32 -2.62 -12.34 -0.94
CA LYS A 32 -1.44 -11.51 -1.25
C LYS A 32 -0.15 -12.32 -1.37
N HIS A 33 0.03 -13.30 -0.48
CA HIS A 33 1.24 -14.14 -0.39
C HIS A 33 0.84 -15.60 -0.22
N CYS A 34 1.45 -16.46 -1.01
CA CYS A 34 1.26 -17.90 -0.92
C CYS A 34 2.59 -18.61 -1.17
N SER A 35 2.95 -19.57 -0.31
CA SER A 35 4.08 -20.44 -0.61
C SER A 35 3.69 -21.43 -1.71
N HIS A 36 4.66 -21.90 -2.48
CA HIS A 36 4.45 -22.87 -3.54
C HIS A 36 3.66 -24.11 -3.05
N LYS A 37 4.06 -24.66 -1.92
CA LYS A 37 3.38 -25.79 -1.26
C LYS A 37 1.89 -25.52 -0.96
N ASN A 38 1.57 -24.31 -0.53
CA ASN A 38 0.19 -23.94 -0.23
C ASN A 38 -0.61 -23.68 -1.53
N ALA A 39 0.04 -23.14 -2.55
CA ALA A 39 -0.57 -22.86 -3.84
C ALA A 39 -1.06 -24.14 -4.55
N GLU A 40 -0.33 -25.26 -4.44
CA GLU A 40 -0.73 -26.56 -4.98
C GLU A 40 -2.10 -27.02 -4.48
N GLY A 41 -2.44 -26.70 -3.21
CA GLY A 41 -3.72 -27.07 -2.60
C GLY A 41 -4.89 -26.13 -2.90
N LEU A 42 -4.66 -25.00 -3.61
CA LEU A 42 -5.67 -23.95 -3.83
C LEU A 42 -6.31 -23.98 -5.24
N GLY A 43 -6.00 -25.00 -6.07
CA GLY A 43 -6.56 -25.12 -7.42
C GLY A 43 -6.23 -23.89 -8.29
N GLU A 44 -7.25 -23.33 -8.96
CA GLU A 44 -7.04 -22.20 -9.88
C GLU A 44 -6.49 -20.94 -9.20
N ILE A 45 -6.92 -20.61 -7.97
CA ILE A 45 -6.40 -19.46 -7.22
C ILE A 45 -4.90 -19.60 -6.93
N GLY A 46 -4.43 -20.85 -6.71
CA GLY A 46 -3.01 -21.14 -6.50
C GLY A 46 -2.17 -21.04 -7.76
N ARG A 47 -2.77 -21.22 -8.94
CA ARG A 47 -2.04 -21.29 -10.23
C ARG A 47 -1.15 -20.08 -10.47
N ARG A 48 -1.62 -18.88 -10.15
CA ARG A 48 -0.85 -17.63 -10.28
C ARG A 48 0.52 -17.72 -9.60
N PHE A 49 0.55 -18.28 -8.39
CA PHE A 49 1.79 -18.40 -7.60
C PHE A 49 2.72 -19.48 -8.15
N LEU A 50 2.16 -20.56 -8.72
CA LEU A 50 2.93 -21.63 -9.33
C LEU A 50 3.56 -21.19 -10.65
N GLU A 51 2.85 -20.37 -11.42
CA GLU A 51 3.27 -19.90 -12.74
C GLU A 51 4.00 -18.53 -12.66
N GLY A 52 4.14 -17.93 -11.49
CA GLY A 52 4.82 -16.64 -11.31
C GLY A 52 4.08 -15.45 -11.95
N ARG A 53 2.77 -15.58 -12.19
CA ARG A 53 1.96 -14.52 -12.81
C ARG A 53 1.64 -13.39 -11.84
N GLN A 54 1.46 -12.18 -12.41
CA GLN A 54 0.97 -11.04 -11.65
C GLN A 54 -0.53 -11.13 -11.38
N PRO A 55 -1.03 -10.61 -10.25
CA PRO A 55 -2.46 -10.45 -10.02
C PRO A 55 -3.04 -9.32 -10.88
N SER A 56 -4.37 -9.15 -10.85
CA SER A 56 -5.04 -8.02 -11.51
C SER A 56 -4.47 -6.67 -11.06
N LEU A 57 -4.69 -5.61 -11.86
CA LEU A 57 -4.25 -4.25 -11.49
C LEU A 57 -4.87 -3.78 -10.18
N GLU A 58 -6.14 -4.13 -9.93
CA GLU A 58 -6.85 -3.79 -8.70
C GLU A 58 -6.18 -4.43 -7.48
N ALA A 59 -5.78 -5.70 -7.59
CA ALA A 59 -5.10 -6.39 -6.50
C ALA A 59 -3.70 -5.82 -6.25
N GLN A 60 -2.96 -5.45 -7.32
CA GLN A 60 -1.68 -4.75 -7.20
C GLN A 60 -1.86 -3.39 -6.54
N LEU A 61 -2.89 -2.62 -6.95
CA LEU A 61 -3.20 -1.30 -6.42
C LEU A 61 -3.62 -1.36 -4.96
N ALA A 62 -4.50 -2.28 -4.58
CA ALA A 62 -4.99 -2.43 -3.21
C ALA A 62 -3.83 -2.61 -2.20
N ASN A 63 -2.77 -3.33 -2.59
CA ASN A 63 -1.60 -3.50 -1.74
C ASN A 63 -0.87 -2.18 -1.47
N LEU A 64 -0.73 -1.31 -2.47
CA LEU A 64 -0.03 -0.03 -2.32
C LEU A 64 -0.92 1.05 -1.70
N ALA A 65 -2.24 1.01 -1.95
CA ALA A 65 -3.19 1.86 -1.26
C ALA A 65 -3.22 1.60 0.25
N ASP A 66 -3.21 0.32 0.66
CA ASP A 66 -3.07 -0.09 2.06
C ASP A 66 -1.76 0.43 2.68
N GLU A 67 -0.66 0.32 1.93
CA GLU A 67 0.64 0.86 2.35
C GLU A 67 0.64 2.39 2.52
N ILE A 68 0.01 3.14 1.60
CA ILE A 68 -0.15 4.59 1.73
C ILE A 68 -0.92 4.91 3.01
N ALA A 69 -2.06 4.26 3.22
CA ALA A 69 -2.90 4.49 4.39
C ALA A 69 -2.12 4.19 5.68
N TYR A 70 -1.54 3.00 5.78
CA TYR A 70 -0.79 2.54 6.93
C TYR A 70 0.37 3.47 7.32
N ASN A 71 1.29 3.76 6.38
CA ASN A 71 2.44 4.61 6.68
C ASN A 71 2.04 6.02 7.17
N ASN A 72 0.99 6.60 6.58
CA ASN A 72 0.55 7.95 6.94
C ASN A 72 -0.25 7.99 8.25
N HIS A 73 -1.04 6.95 8.54
CA HIS A 73 -1.70 6.79 9.84
C HIS A 73 -0.67 6.60 10.96
N ASP A 74 0.37 5.82 10.73
CA ASP A 74 1.43 5.61 11.71
C ASP A 74 2.22 6.89 12.02
N VAL A 75 2.47 7.73 11.02
CA VAL A 75 3.06 9.06 11.26
C VAL A 75 2.14 9.90 12.15
N ASP A 76 0.83 9.94 11.83
CA ASP A 76 -0.15 10.71 12.61
C ASP A 76 -0.29 10.18 14.04
N ASP A 77 -0.44 8.87 14.21
CA ASP A 77 -0.62 8.23 15.51
C ASP A 77 0.66 8.29 16.35
N GLY A 78 1.83 8.14 15.73
CA GLY A 78 3.11 8.29 16.38
C GLY A 78 3.34 9.70 16.95
N LEU A 79 2.99 10.74 16.17
CA LEU A 79 3.01 12.13 16.64
C LEU A 79 1.96 12.40 17.73
N ARG A 80 0.76 11.82 17.60
CA ARG A 80 -0.33 11.99 18.55
C ARG A 80 -0.03 11.34 19.88
N SER A 81 0.58 10.17 19.87
CA SER A 81 0.97 9.44 21.08
C SER A 81 2.23 9.98 21.75
N GLY A 82 3.00 10.84 21.05
CA GLY A 82 4.28 11.37 21.52
C GLY A 82 5.44 10.35 21.41
N LEU A 83 5.23 9.23 20.72
CA LEU A 83 6.28 8.22 20.46
C LEU A 83 7.33 8.73 19.47
N ILE A 84 6.92 9.58 18.53
CA ILE A 84 7.82 10.30 17.62
C ILE A 84 7.55 11.79 17.71
N THR A 85 8.54 12.62 17.34
CA THR A 85 8.44 14.08 17.35
C THR A 85 8.56 14.67 15.96
N LEU A 86 8.15 15.93 15.79
CA LEU A 86 8.30 16.65 14.52
C LEU A 86 9.78 16.82 14.13
N GLU A 87 10.66 17.06 15.11
CA GLU A 87 12.10 17.19 14.90
C GLU A 87 12.69 15.89 14.34
N GLN A 88 12.26 14.74 14.85
CA GLN A 88 12.68 13.43 14.33
C GLN A 88 12.17 13.20 12.91
N LEU A 89 10.92 13.59 12.61
CA LEU A 89 10.34 13.46 11.25
C LEU A 89 10.98 14.42 10.24
N ASP A 90 11.54 15.53 10.68
CA ASP A 90 12.30 16.44 9.80
C ASP A 90 13.59 15.81 9.24
N GLU A 91 14.07 14.72 9.83
CA GLU A 91 15.15 13.90 9.28
C GLU A 91 14.68 13.02 8.10
N VAL A 92 13.36 12.84 7.93
CA VAL A 92 12.77 12.02 6.87
C VAL A 92 12.45 12.89 5.64
N PRO A 93 13.15 12.72 4.51
CA PRO A 93 13.08 13.66 3.38
C PRO A 93 11.68 13.91 2.83
N ILE A 94 10.84 12.87 2.75
CA ILE A 94 9.47 13.00 2.24
C ILE A 94 8.61 13.87 3.17
N PHE A 95 8.73 13.71 4.49
CA PHE A 95 8.00 14.51 5.46
C PHE A 95 8.51 15.95 5.48
N ALA A 96 9.82 16.14 5.60
CA ALA A 96 10.46 17.45 5.66
C ALA A 96 10.15 18.32 4.44
N ALA A 97 10.14 17.72 3.24
CA ALA A 97 9.78 18.43 2.01
C ALA A 97 8.34 18.93 2.06
N GLN A 98 7.38 18.06 2.41
CA GLN A 98 5.97 18.43 2.46
C GLN A 98 5.68 19.46 3.57
N ARG A 99 6.33 19.31 4.73
CA ARG A 99 6.21 20.29 5.81
C ARG A 99 6.68 21.68 5.37
N ARG A 100 7.84 21.79 4.73
CA ARG A 100 8.35 23.08 4.19
C ARG A 100 7.39 23.72 3.19
N GLU A 101 6.76 22.94 2.32
CA GLU A 101 5.75 23.44 1.38
C GLU A 101 4.49 23.95 2.09
N VAL A 102 4.06 23.28 3.16
CA VAL A 102 2.92 23.73 4.00
C VAL A 102 3.26 25.04 4.68
N GLU A 103 4.43 25.14 5.32
CA GLU A 103 4.89 26.36 6.01
C GLU A 103 5.07 27.55 5.06
N ALA A 104 5.56 27.30 3.83
CA ALA A 104 5.67 28.32 2.79
C ALA A 104 4.29 28.82 2.32
N ARG A 105 3.30 27.94 2.22
CA ARG A 105 1.95 28.28 1.77
C ARG A 105 1.11 28.96 2.85
N TRP A 106 1.33 28.59 4.11
CA TRP A 106 0.61 29.12 5.28
C TRP A 106 1.59 29.50 6.39
N PRO A 107 2.25 30.69 6.25
CA PRO A 107 3.19 31.17 7.27
C PRO A 107 2.50 31.29 8.65
N GLY A 108 3.11 30.72 9.68
CA GLY A 108 2.57 30.71 11.04
C GLY A 108 1.59 29.59 11.36
N LEU A 109 1.30 28.68 10.40
CA LEU A 109 0.53 27.47 10.69
C LEU A 109 1.32 26.58 11.65
N ALA A 110 0.70 26.16 12.76
CA ALA A 110 1.37 25.37 13.80
C ALA A 110 0.47 24.27 14.37
N GLY A 111 1.07 23.43 15.22
CA GLY A 111 0.37 22.41 15.98
C GLY A 111 -0.34 21.38 15.08
N ARG A 112 -1.52 20.92 15.50
CA ARG A 112 -2.26 19.86 14.82
C ARG A 112 -2.60 20.16 13.35
N LYS A 113 -2.87 21.43 13.04
CA LYS A 113 -3.20 21.83 11.65
C LYS A 113 -2.00 21.68 10.72
N LEU A 114 -0.80 22.01 11.18
CA LEU A 114 0.44 21.80 10.42
C LEU A 114 0.66 20.30 10.13
N ILE A 115 0.52 19.45 11.15
CA ILE A 115 0.67 18.00 11.02
C ILE A 115 -0.34 17.45 10.00
N ASN A 116 -1.62 17.75 10.17
CA ASN A 116 -2.67 17.24 9.29
C ASN A 116 -2.46 17.66 7.83
N GLU A 117 -2.04 18.90 7.59
CA GLU A 117 -1.80 19.39 6.24
C GLU A 117 -0.56 18.74 5.62
N THR A 118 0.49 18.54 6.41
CA THR A 118 1.71 17.83 5.96
C THR A 118 1.39 16.37 5.56
N VAL A 119 0.67 15.65 6.42
CA VAL A 119 0.28 14.25 6.15
C VAL A 119 -0.62 14.17 4.91
N ARG A 120 -1.60 15.09 4.77
CA ARG A 120 -2.47 15.14 3.57
C ARG A 120 -1.68 15.34 2.29
N ARG A 121 -0.66 16.19 2.31
CA ARG A 121 0.22 16.41 1.16
C ARG A 121 1.12 15.21 0.87
N MET A 122 1.60 14.50 1.90
CA MET A 122 2.32 13.25 1.71
C MET A 122 1.45 12.22 1.01
N ILE A 123 0.21 12.02 1.46
CA ILE A 123 -0.75 11.11 0.82
C ILE A 123 -0.96 11.53 -0.65
N HIS A 124 -1.22 12.82 -0.89
CA HIS A 124 -1.41 13.33 -2.24
C HIS A 124 -0.21 13.05 -3.15
N LEU A 125 1.01 13.33 -2.69
CA LEU A 125 2.24 13.04 -3.42
C LEU A 125 2.35 11.55 -3.78
N MET A 126 2.13 10.66 -2.81
CA MET A 126 2.19 9.22 -3.01
C MET A 126 1.14 8.73 -4.02
N VAL A 127 -0.10 9.24 -3.92
CA VAL A 127 -1.19 8.85 -4.82
C VAL A 127 -0.93 9.31 -6.25
N ILE A 128 -0.49 10.56 -6.44
CA ILE A 128 -0.21 11.10 -7.78
C ILE A 128 0.95 10.36 -8.43
N ASP A 129 2.06 10.18 -7.72
CA ASP A 129 3.22 9.45 -8.23
C ASP A 129 2.85 8.01 -8.60
N LEU A 130 2.07 7.32 -7.76
CA LEU A 130 1.59 5.97 -8.03
C LEU A 130 0.75 5.89 -9.30
N ILE A 131 -0.17 6.84 -9.51
CA ILE A 131 -1.02 6.91 -10.70
C ILE A 131 -0.18 7.16 -11.96
N GLU A 132 0.70 8.16 -11.91
CA GLU A 132 1.52 8.55 -13.06
C GLU A 132 2.50 7.45 -13.45
N GLN A 133 3.20 6.86 -12.48
CA GLN A 133 4.13 5.77 -12.74
C GLN A 133 3.41 4.52 -13.25
N THR A 134 2.27 4.16 -12.67
CA THR A 134 1.48 3.00 -13.13
C THR A 134 1.00 3.19 -14.57
N ARG A 135 0.53 4.39 -14.94
CA ARG A 135 0.16 4.70 -16.33
C ARG A 135 1.33 4.56 -17.29
N ALA A 136 2.50 5.06 -16.87
CA ALA A 136 3.72 4.94 -17.67
C ALA A 136 4.13 3.48 -17.86
N ASN A 137 4.06 2.66 -16.82
CA ASN A 137 4.37 1.23 -16.88
C ASN A 137 3.40 0.46 -17.82
N ILE A 138 2.09 0.69 -17.70
CA ILE A 138 1.08 0.11 -18.59
C ILE A 138 1.35 0.45 -20.05
N ALA A 139 1.66 1.72 -20.33
CA ALA A 139 1.95 2.16 -21.68
C ALA A 139 3.26 1.56 -22.24
N ALA A 140 4.30 1.47 -21.40
CA ALA A 140 5.59 0.91 -21.79
C ALA A 140 5.51 -0.59 -22.11
N GLU A 141 4.70 -1.35 -21.39
CA GLU A 141 4.51 -2.79 -21.58
C GLU A 141 3.43 -3.10 -22.65
N GLY A 142 2.73 -2.09 -23.18
CA GLY A 142 1.71 -2.28 -24.21
C GLY A 142 0.52 -3.13 -23.74
N VAL A 143 0.14 -3.02 -22.48
CA VAL A 143 -0.90 -3.83 -21.84
C VAL A 143 -2.29 -3.35 -22.28
N GLU A 144 -3.09 -4.25 -22.88
CA GLU A 144 -4.45 -3.97 -23.32
C GLU A 144 -5.49 -4.91 -22.71
N THR A 145 -5.09 -6.08 -22.26
CA THR A 145 -5.98 -7.13 -21.72
C THR A 145 -5.54 -7.60 -20.33
N LEU A 146 -6.45 -8.29 -19.63
CA LEU A 146 -6.13 -8.94 -18.35
C LEU A 146 -5.03 -9.99 -18.50
N ALA A 147 -5.00 -10.69 -19.63
CA ALA A 147 -3.94 -11.69 -19.93
C ALA A 147 -2.57 -11.00 -20.01
N ASP A 148 -2.49 -9.81 -20.60
CA ASP A 148 -1.26 -9.04 -20.65
C ASP A 148 -0.82 -8.58 -19.24
N VAL A 149 -1.76 -8.16 -18.39
CA VAL A 149 -1.48 -7.83 -16.98
C VAL A 149 -0.85 -9.00 -16.24
N HIS A 150 -1.41 -10.22 -16.43
CA HIS A 150 -0.89 -11.43 -15.77
C HIS A 150 0.50 -11.82 -16.25
N ALA A 151 0.83 -11.54 -17.51
CA ALA A 151 2.11 -11.89 -18.13
C ALA A 151 3.20 -10.80 -17.94
N ALA A 152 2.80 -9.56 -17.75
CA ALA A 152 3.70 -8.42 -17.59
C ALA A 152 4.51 -8.47 -16.28
N PRO A 153 5.61 -7.72 -16.18
CA PRO A 153 6.19 -7.37 -14.88
C PRO A 153 5.17 -6.64 -13.99
N ARG A 154 5.51 -6.42 -12.72
CA ARG A 154 4.64 -5.64 -11.84
C ARG A 154 4.40 -4.23 -12.41
N LEU A 155 3.15 -3.91 -12.70
CA LEU A 155 2.75 -2.66 -13.34
C LEU A 155 2.48 -1.53 -12.35
N VAL A 156 1.84 -1.85 -11.21
CA VAL A 156 1.49 -0.85 -10.19
C VAL A 156 2.68 -0.61 -9.29
N GLY A 157 3.19 0.62 -9.28
CA GLY A 157 4.39 0.96 -8.52
C GLY A 157 4.66 2.46 -8.47
N TYR A 158 5.60 2.83 -7.62
CA TYR A 158 6.11 4.19 -7.50
C TYR A 158 7.27 4.44 -8.46
N SER A 159 7.53 5.71 -8.74
CA SER A 159 8.69 6.13 -9.49
C SER A 159 10.00 5.81 -8.74
N ASP A 160 11.09 5.71 -9.51
CA ASP A 160 12.43 5.53 -8.95
C ASP A 160 12.88 6.71 -8.08
N VAL A 161 12.22 7.86 -8.22
CA VAL A 161 12.48 9.06 -7.41
C VAL A 161 11.79 8.97 -6.05
N LEU A 162 10.55 8.49 -6.00
CA LEU A 162 9.78 8.41 -4.76
C LEU A 162 10.10 7.16 -3.94
N LEU A 163 10.34 6.04 -4.59
CA LEU A 163 10.55 4.75 -3.93
C LEU A 163 11.66 4.76 -2.84
N PRO A 164 12.85 5.36 -3.04
CA PRO A 164 13.85 5.49 -1.99
C PRO A 164 13.35 6.26 -0.77
N ARG A 165 12.64 7.38 -0.98
CA ARG A 165 12.10 8.21 0.10
C ARG A 165 11.05 7.48 0.94
N LEU A 166 10.24 6.62 0.31
CA LEU A 166 9.29 5.76 1.02
C LEU A 166 9.99 4.68 1.85
N ARG A 167 11.11 4.14 1.34
CA ARG A 167 11.94 3.20 2.11
C ARG A 167 12.53 3.85 3.35
N GLU A 168 13.01 5.08 3.25
CA GLU A 168 13.52 5.85 4.40
C GLU A 168 12.44 6.09 5.44
N LEU A 169 11.22 6.48 5.02
CA LEU A 169 10.06 6.61 5.92
C LEU A 169 9.76 5.29 6.64
N LYS A 170 9.74 4.17 5.92
CA LYS A 170 9.48 2.85 6.52
C LYS A 170 10.56 2.44 7.52
N VAL A 171 11.83 2.71 7.21
CA VAL A 171 12.94 2.47 8.14
C VAL A 171 12.78 3.30 9.40
N PHE A 172 12.46 4.59 9.25
CA PHE A 172 12.20 5.48 10.37
C PHE A 172 11.06 4.97 11.27
N LEU A 173 9.89 4.64 10.70
CA LEU A 173 8.75 4.12 11.43
C LEU A 173 9.08 2.81 12.15
N ARG A 174 9.79 1.90 11.48
CA ARG A 174 10.23 0.64 12.10
C ARG A 174 11.12 0.90 13.32
N ASP A 175 12.08 1.81 13.22
CA ASP A 175 13.12 1.97 14.23
C ASP A 175 12.68 2.91 15.37
N LYS A 176 11.83 3.91 15.08
CA LYS A 176 11.39 4.91 16.07
C LYS A 176 9.99 4.65 16.64
N LEU A 177 9.12 3.95 15.91
CA LEU A 177 7.75 3.67 16.35
C LEU A 177 7.57 2.22 16.79
N TYR A 178 7.84 1.23 15.89
CA TYR A 178 7.51 -0.17 16.19
C TYR A 178 8.48 -0.83 17.17
N ARG A 179 9.71 -0.34 17.25
CA ARG A 179 10.74 -0.85 18.16
C ARG A 179 11.02 0.07 19.34
N HIS A 180 10.08 0.97 19.65
CA HIS A 180 10.27 1.98 20.68
C HIS A 180 10.57 1.40 22.07
N TYR A 181 10.12 0.18 22.35
CA TYR A 181 10.28 -0.49 23.65
C TYR A 181 11.24 -1.70 23.60
N GLN A 182 11.96 -1.90 22.51
CA GLN A 182 13.03 -2.90 22.40
C GLN A 182 14.40 -2.23 22.53
#